data_d3888d1cdb72736663de48e7719c9114
#
_entry.id   d3888d1cdb72736663de48e7719c9114
#
_cell.length_a   1.000
_cell.length_b   1.000
_cell.length_c   1.000
_cell.angle_alpha   90.00
_cell.angle_beta   90.00
_cell.angle_gamma   90.00
#
_symmetry.space_group_name_H-M   'P 1'
#
loop_
_entity.id
_entity.type
_entity.pdbx_description
1 polymer ?
#
loop_
_entity_poly.entity_id
_entity_poly.type
_entity_poly.pdbx_seq_one_letter_code
_entity_poly.pdbx_strand_id
1 'polypeptide(L)'
;MLKTVSIAGIEEEGVPFKKESIPLEDAAKTVSTGNLTWIECVVDDIVNETPKILQKLEISMDPSLLLSGYVTAYEDAGDTLGIMLPFIVTGDSRTQTSPVLIFVKKDLIVTIHDDYGGKITKLYNYSNTLMRKLPKEPKQWADRQTILLFRLLDEVSETNFSILRTIVEQAEQLEIDLAGSRRADRDVGFELSNMKRSLLTFLNAVWATHDTVRNLKYGDPDMLTDDDDILEKFEVILGRLDRQIQMAENVMEVIATGITVIQTETSNKLTKLIVWLTVAATAVLVPNTIATIFGIPGLEFSWFWIIPILLISTILSAVVTYRWTKQFQVNPFRSKRLQKLRKRFSTK
;
A
#
# COMPACT_ATOMS: atom_id res chain seq x y z
N MET A 1 13.97 -10.51 22.09
CA MET A 1 14.23 -10.20 23.54
C MET A 1 13.38 -9.01 23.92
N LEU A 2 12.86 -8.97 25.19
CA LEU A 2 12.15 -7.81 25.72
C LEU A 2 13.17 -6.67 25.94
N LYS A 3 12.97 -5.51 25.29
CA LYS A 3 13.88 -4.35 25.36
C LYS A 3 13.52 -3.43 26.49
N THR A 4 12.28 -2.94 26.47
CA THR A 4 11.81 -1.97 27.46
C THR A 4 10.38 -2.27 27.85
N VAL A 5 10.07 -2.06 29.13
CA VAL A 5 8.72 -2.05 29.65
C VAL A 5 8.49 -0.71 30.33
N SER A 6 7.43 -0.05 29.92
CA SER A 6 7.05 1.24 30.46
C SER A 6 5.58 1.18 30.92
N ILE A 7 5.25 1.84 32.03
CA ILE A 7 3.92 1.81 32.63
C ILE A 7 3.42 3.21 32.92
N ALA A 8 2.19 3.47 32.53
CA ALA A 8 1.46 4.69 32.89
C ALA A 8 0.06 4.32 33.35
N GLY A 9 -0.52 5.10 34.26
CA GLY A 9 -1.84 4.79 34.76
C GLY A 9 -2.42 5.88 35.62
N ILE A 10 -3.54 5.54 36.25
CA ILE A 10 -4.27 6.39 37.22
C ILE A 10 -4.38 5.60 38.51
N GLU A 11 -3.91 6.17 39.62
CA GLU A 11 -4.09 5.63 40.96
C GLU A 11 -5.54 5.77 41.46
N GLU A 12 -5.90 5.12 42.59
CA GLU A 12 -7.24 5.18 43.16
C GLU A 12 -7.72 6.63 43.43
N GLU A 13 -6.80 7.51 43.76
CA GLU A 13 -7.08 8.94 44.00
C GLU A 13 -7.23 9.77 42.71
N GLY A 14 -7.15 9.14 41.54
CA GLY A 14 -7.23 9.82 40.22
C GLY A 14 -5.95 10.55 39.82
N VAL A 15 -4.84 10.29 40.50
CA VAL A 15 -3.52 10.88 40.16
C VAL A 15 -2.85 10.07 39.08
N PRO A 16 -2.41 10.69 37.96
CA PRO A 16 -1.68 9.98 36.92
C PRO A 16 -0.25 9.67 37.38
N PHE A 17 0.23 8.47 37.07
CA PHE A 17 1.60 8.06 37.29
C PHE A 17 2.24 7.59 35.97
N LYS A 18 3.58 7.64 35.92
CA LYS A 18 4.39 7.16 34.79
C LYS A 18 5.71 6.63 35.32
N LYS A 19 6.12 5.43 34.86
CA LYS A 19 7.43 4.83 35.13
C LYS A 19 7.99 4.23 33.84
N GLU A 20 9.25 4.42 33.57
CA GLU A 20 9.93 3.95 32.36
C GLU A 20 11.01 2.93 32.68
N SER A 21 11.23 1.98 31.78
CA SER A 21 12.31 0.97 31.86
C SER A 21 12.29 0.17 33.16
N ILE A 22 11.12 -0.32 33.56
CA ILE A 22 10.95 -1.15 34.74
C ILE A 22 10.94 -2.64 34.38
N PRO A 23 11.29 -3.53 35.32
CA PRO A 23 11.09 -4.97 35.16
C PRO A 23 9.60 -5.31 34.95
N LEU A 24 9.30 -6.30 34.09
CA LEU A 24 7.93 -6.71 33.81
C LEU A 24 7.20 -7.22 35.09
N GLU A 25 7.94 -7.83 36.00
CA GLU A 25 7.37 -8.30 37.30
C GLU A 25 6.90 -7.13 38.20
N ASP A 26 7.59 -5.99 38.14
CA ASP A 26 7.19 -4.81 38.89
C ASP A 26 6.04 -4.07 38.20
N ALA A 27 5.97 -4.13 36.87
CA ALA A 27 4.80 -3.68 36.14
C ALA A 27 3.56 -4.48 36.49
N ALA A 28 3.64 -5.81 36.56
CA ALA A 28 2.54 -6.69 36.95
C ALA A 28 1.99 -6.39 38.36
N LYS A 29 2.88 -6.10 39.32
CA LYS A 29 2.45 -5.72 40.70
C LYS A 29 1.72 -4.37 40.71
N THR A 30 2.08 -3.44 39.86
CA THR A 30 1.46 -2.11 39.82
C THR A 30 0.06 -2.16 39.21
N VAL A 31 -0.25 -3.14 38.34
CA VAL A 31 -1.60 -3.35 37.79
C VAL A 31 -2.67 -3.54 38.87
N SER A 32 -2.34 -4.25 39.93
CA SER A 32 -3.28 -4.56 41.01
C SER A 32 -3.66 -3.36 41.90
N THR A 33 -2.98 -2.21 41.74
CA THR A 33 -3.17 -1.03 42.62
C THR A 33 -3.73 0.20 41.89
N GLY A 34 -3.96 0.11 40.54
CA GLY A 34 -4.43 1.23 39.75
C GLY A 34 -5.87 1.09 39.27
N ASN A 35 -6.56 2.22 39.05
CA ASN A 35 -7.90 2.27 38.45
C ASN A 35 -7.88 2.11 36.92
N LEU A 36 -6.74 2.32 36.29
CA LEU A 36 -6.44 2.02 34.87
C LEU A 36 -4.93 2.04 34.71
N THR A 37 -4.42 1.01 34.09
CA THR A 37 -2.99 0.86 33.80
C THR A 37 -2.76 0.60 32.32
N TRP A 38 -1.80 1.31 31.72
CA TRP A 38 -1.31 1.05 30.38
C TRP A 38 0.15 0.60 30.45
N ILE A 39 0.44 -0.58 29.95
CA ILE A 39 1.80 -1.14 29.84
C ILE A 39 2.20 -1.13 28.38
N GLU A 40 3.35 -0.50 28.08
CA GLU A 40 3.99 -0.55 26.77
C GLU A 40 5.18 -1.50 26.85
N CYS A 41 5.24 -2.48 25.95
CA CYS A 41 6.33 -3.43 25.82
C CYS A 41 6.97 -3.31 24.44
N VAL A 42 8.26 -2.96 24.39
CA VAL A 42 9.05 -2.96 23.15
C VAL A 42 9.89 -4.23 23.11
N VAL A 43 9.76 -5.00 22.03
CA VAL A 43 10.40 -6.32 21.88
C VAL A 43 11.16 -6.41 20.57
N ASP A 44 12.17 -7.30 20.48
CA ASP A 44 12.83 -7.63 19.21
C ASP A 44 12.02 -8.64 18.39
N ASP A 45 11.34 -9.56 19.07
CA ASP A 45 10.62 -10.67 18.45
C ASP A 45 9.23 -10.77 19.08
N ILE A 46 8.26 -10.21 18.38
CA ILE A 46 6.87 -10.16 18.83
C ILE A 46 6.30 -11.57 19.00
N VAL A 47 6.60 -12.48 18.07
CA VAL A 47 6.02 -13.82 18.06
C VAL A 47 6.44 -14.64 19.29
N ASN A 48 7.73 -14.60 19.63
CA ASN A 48 8.27 -15.41 20.71
C ASN A 48 8.16 -14.75 22.09
N GLU A 49 8.10 -13.42 22.15
CA GLU A 49 8.03 -12.70 23.44
C GLU A 49 6.60 -12.44 23.93
N THR A 50 5.63 -12.27 23.02
CA THR A 50 4.24 -12.01 23.40
C THR A 50 3.66 -13.05 24.36
N PRO A 51 3.76 -14.38 24.12
CA PRO A 51 3.21 -15.37 25.04
C PRO A 51 3.78 -15.27 26.46
N LYS A 52 5.08 -14.96 26.58
CA LYS A 52 5.76 -14.81 27.86
C LYS A 52 5.29 -13.56 28.64
N ILE A 53 5.05 -12.48 27.90
CA ILE A 53 4.54 -11.23 28.47
C ILE A 53 3.12 -11.47 28.99
N LEU A 54 2.24 -12.06 28.16
CA LEU A 54 0.86 -12.35 28.54
C LEU A 54 0.79 -13.26 29.77
N GLN A 55 1.61 -14.31 29.80
CA GLN A 55 1.68 -15.22 30.96
C GLN A 55 2.06 -14.47 32.26
N LYS A 56 3.05 -13.56 32.20
CA LYS A 56 3.48 -12.78 33.37
C LYS A 56 2.45 -11.74 33.82
N LEU A 57 1.61 -11.27 32.91
CA LEU A 57 0.54 -10.31 33.17
C LEU A 57 -0.81 -11.01 33.48
N GLU A 58 -0.82 -12.33 33.58
CA GLU A 58 -2.01 -13.15 33.82
C GLU A 58 -3.15 -12.88 32.83
N ILE A 59 -2.77 -12.74 31.55
CA ILE A 59 -3.70 -12.59 30.43
C ILE A 59 -3.90 -13.96 29.77
N SER A 60 -5.12 -14.48 29.82
CA SER A 60 -5.47 -15.84 29.39
C SER A 60 -5.89 -15.89 27.92
N MET A 61 -5.09 -15.31 27.02
CA MET A 61 -5.35 -15.31 25.58
C MET A 61 -4.19 -15.94 24.83
N ASP A 62 -4.50 -16.77 23.80
CA ASP A 62 -3.49 -17.30 22.89
C ASP A 62 -3.22 -16.28 21.77
N PRO A 63 -2.03 -15.64 21.70
CA PRO A 63 -1.73 -14.66 20.71
C PRO A 63 -1.49 -15.25 19.29
N SER A 64 -1.45 -16.57 19.15
CA SER A 64 -1.14 -17.23 17.89
C SER A 64 -2.15 -16.91 16.78
N LEU A 65 -3.43 -16.78 17.12
CA LEU A 65 -4.50 -16.40 16.19
C LEU A 65 -4.31 -14.98 15.65
N LEU A 66 -3.98 -14.04 16.52
CA LEU A 66 -3.70 -12.64 16.14
C LEU A 66 -2.42 -12.54 15.30
N LEU A 67 -1.38 -13.30 15.66
CA LEU A 67 -0.09 -13.28 14.97
C LEU A 67 -0.10 -14.01 13.63
N SER A 68 -1.03 -14.95 13.42
CA SER A 68 -1.18 -15.64 12.13
C SER A 68 -1.60 -14.72 10.99
N GLY A 69 -2.15 -13.54 11.29
CA GLY A 69 -2.40 -12.44 10.36
C GLY A 69 -3.42 -12.72 9.24
N TYR A 70 -3.91 -13.96 9.13
CA TYR A 70 -4.74 -14.39 8.00
C TYR A 70 -6.23 -14.46 8.29
N VAL A 71 -6.65 -14.44 9.57
CA VAL A 71 -8.05 -14.73 9.90
C VAL A 71 -8.72 -13.64 10.74
N THR A 72 -8.06 -13.11 11.77
CA THR A 72 -8.68 -12.07 12.62
C THR A 72 -7.62 -11.13 13.19
N ALA A 73 -7.79 -9.83 12.94
CA ALA A 73 -7.05 -8.79 13.65
C ALA A 73 -7.70 -8.43 15.01
N TYR A 74 -8.70 -9.19 15.44
CA TYR A 74 -9.55 -8.96 16.59
C TYR A 74 -10.02 -10.30 17.17
N GLU A 75 -9.87 -10.48 18.46
CA GLU A 75 -10.33 -11.66 19.18
C GLU A 75 -10.90 -11.22 20.54
N ASP A 76 -12.15 -11.58 20.80
CA ASP A 76 -12.81 -11.34 22.08
C ASP A 76 -12.94 -12.67 22.85
N ALA A 77 -12.25 -12.78 23.97
CA ALA A 77 -12.30 -13.94 24.86
C ALA A 77 -13.19 -13.68 26.10
N GLY A 78 -13.98 -12.61 26.09
CA GLY A 78 -14.87 -12.21 27.17
C GLY A 78 -14.16 -11.44 28.29
N ASP A 79 -13.15 -12.01 28.94
CA ASP A 79 -12.34 -11.33 29.96
C ASP A 79 -11.13 -10.57 29.42
N THR A 80 -10.82 -10.78 28.17
CA THR A 80 -9.70 -10.15 27.47
C THR A 80 -10.05 -9.94 26.01
N LEU A 81 -9.81 -8.74 25.52
CA LEU A 81 -9.91 -8.36 24.11
C LEU A 81 -8.51 -8.24 23.51
N GLY A 82 -8.22 -9.00 22.47
CA GLY A 82 -6.97 -8.96 21.71
C GLY A 82 -7.15 -8.28 20.36
N ILE A 83 -6.25 -7.38 20.02
CA ILE A 83 -6.27 -6.62 18.77
C ILE A 83 -4.89 -6.68 18.15
N MET A 84 -4.80 -6.93 16.84
CA MET A 84 -3.59 -6.79 16.05
C MET A 84 -3.79 -5.70 15.00
N LEU A 85 -2.91 -4.70 15.00
CA LEU A 85 -2.90 -3.63 14.01
C LEU A 85 -1.63 -3.74 13.16
N PRO A 86 -1.74 -3.77 11.84
CA PRO A 86 -0.58 -3.70 10.95
C PRO A 86 -0.07 -2.24 10.89
N PHE A 87 0.96 -1.95 11.66
CA PHE A 87 1.60 -0.64 11.63
C PHE A 87 2.42 -0.46 10.35
N ILE A 88 2.15 0.61 9.62
CA ILE A 88 2.79 0.86 8.33
C ILE A 88 4.12 1.58 8.54
N VAL A 89 5.19 1.03 7.97
CA VAL A 89 6.55 1.55 8.05
C VAL A 89 7.09 1.81 6.65
N THR A 90 7.69 2.97 6.45
CA THR A 90 8.42 3.29 5.23
C THR A 90 9.90 2.96 5.42
N GLY A 91 10.40 1.93 4.72
CA GLY A 91 11.84 1.69 4.56
C GLY A 91 12.40 2.47 3.36
N ASP A 92 13.72 2.36 3.12
CA ASP A 92 14.45 3.12 2.08
C ASP A 92 13.88 2.97 0.65
N SER A 93 13.14 1.91 0.36
CA SER A 93 12.60 1.67 -0.98
C SER A 93 11.22 1.02 -1.00
N ARG A 94 10.64 0.63 0.14
CA ARG A 94 9.37 -0.13 0.20
C ARG A 94 8.62 0.14 1.48
N THR A 95 7.30 0.16 1.36
CA THR A 95 6.39 0.14 2.50
C THR A 95 6.30 -1.30 3.04
N GLN A 96 6.43 -1.45 4.34
CA GLN A 96 6.30 -2.72 5.08
C GLN A 96 5.30 -2.53 6.22
N THR A 97 4.85 -3.63 6.80
CA THR A 97 4.01 -3.60 8.00
C THR A 97 4.71 -4.32 9.14
N SER A 98 4.61 -3.76 10.33
CA SER A 98 4.99 -4.42 11.57
C SER A 98 3.75 -4.58 12.46
N PRO A 99 3.52 -5.75 13.08
CA PRO A 99 2.36 -5.93 13.95
C PRO A 99 2.51 -5.15 15.24
N VAL A 100 1.43 -4.50 15.64
CA VAL A 100 1.24 -3.94 16.98
C VAL A 100 0.11 -4.70 17.63
N LEU A 101 0.37 -5.34 18.76
CA LEU A 101 -0.61 -6.06 19.53
C LEU A 101 -1.11 -5.17 20.68
N ILE A 102 -2.42 -5.16 20.88
CA ILE A 102 -3.08 -4.47 21.96
C ILE A 102 -3.97 -5.48 22.67
N PHE A 103 -3.76 -5.65 23.97
CA PHE A 103 -4.60 -6.48 24.81
C PHE A 103 -5.31 -5.58 25.81
N VAL A 104 -6.62 -5.73 25.90
CA VAL A 104 -7.48 -4.98 26.84
C VAL A 104 -8.09 -5.98 27.80
N LYS A 105 -7.80 -5.81 29.07
CA LYS A 105 -8.40 -6.51 30.18
C LYS A 105 -8.98 -5.47 31.16
N LYS A 106 -9.82 -5.85 32.06
CA LYS A 106 -10.38 -4.90 33.02
C LYS A 106 -9.29 -4.08 33.71
N ASP A 107 -9.39 -2.76 33.57
CA ASP A 107 -8.46 -1.78 34.14
C ASP A 107 -6.99 -1.90 33.64
N LEU A 108 -6.77 -2.66 32.54
CA LEU A 108 -5.45 -2.88 31.95
C LEU A 108 -5.48 -2.82 30.43
N ILE A 109 -4.57 -2.03 29.85
CA ILE A 109 -4.23 -2.10 28.42
C ILE A 109 -2.75 -2.42 28.30
N VAL A 110 -2.42 -3.39 27.45
CA VAL A 110 -1.04 -3.78 27.12
C VAL A 110 -0.80 -3.58 25.65
N THR A 111 0.23 -2.83 25.29
CA THR A 111 0.67 -2.68 23.91
C THR A 111 2.03 -3.36 23.73
N ILE A 112 2.14 -4.23 22.72
CA ILE A 112 3.38 -4.95 22.41
C ILE A 112 3.74 -4.65 20.96
N HIS A 113 4.95 -4.14 20.71
CA HIS A 113 5.43 -3.79 19.38
C HIS A 113 6.96 -3.86 19.32
N ASP A 114 7.50 -3.81 18.11
CA ASP A 114 8.94 -3.66 17.87
C ASP A 114 9.37 -2.17 17.82
N ASP A 115 10.63 -1.93 17.46
CA ASP A 115 11.17 -0.56 17.34
C ASP A 115 10.45 0.29 16.28
N TYR A 116 9.76 -0.34 15.32
CA TYR A 116 8.98 0.37 14.30
C TYR A 116 7.69 0.98 14.87
N GLY A 117 7.19 0.47 15.98
CA GLY A 117 6.06 1.02 16.73
C GLY A 117 6.37 2.33 17.48
N GLY A 118 7.47 3.00 17.19
CA GLY A 118 7.96 4.20 17.89
C GLY A 118 6.98 5.38 18.01
N LYS A 119 5.80 5.32 17.38
CA LYS A 119 4.72 6.29 17.59
C LYS A 119 3.87 5.96 18.82
N ILE A 120 3.69 4.68 19.13
CA ILE A 120 3.10 4.29 20.39
C ILE A 120 4.00 4.77 21.52
N THR A 121 5.32 4.61 21.40
CA THR A 121 6.29 5.16 22.33
C THR A 121 6.21 6.70 22.42
N LYS A 122 5.99 7.41 21.31
CA LYS A 122 5.75 8.85 21.35
C LYS A 122 4.47 9.20 22.10
N LEU A 123 3.37 8.47 21.82
CA LEU A 123 2.11 8.64 22.56
C LEU A 123 2.31 8.35 24.05
N TYR A 124 3.09 7.32 24.37
CA TYR A 124 3.45 7.00 25.75
C TYR A 124 4.20 8.17 26.43
N ASN A 125 5.04 8.89 25.70
CA ASN A 125 5.71 10.08 26.27
C ASN A 125 4.75 11.15 26.76
N TYR A 126 3.54 11.21 26.19
CA TYR A 126 2.44 12.10 26.58
C TYR A 126 1.40 11.41 27.48
N SER A 127 1.67 10.20 27.99
CA SER A 127 0.73 9.40 28.78
C SER A 127 0.16 10.15 29.99
N ASN A 128 0.96 10.93 30.72
CA ASN A 128 0.47 11.76 31.83
C ASN A 128 -0.63 12.74 31.38
N THR A 129 -0.50 13.33 30.20
CA THR A 129 -1.50 14.25 29.65
C THR A 129 -2.75 13.50 29.21
N LEU A 130 -2.57 12.31 28.63
CA LEU A 130 -3.67 11.43 28.24
C LEU A 130 -4.48 11.00 29.47
N MET A 131 -3.82 10.49 30.50
CA MET A 131 -4.45 10.04 31.73
C MET A 131 -5.25 11.15 32.44
N ARG A 132 -4.71 12.39 32.45
CA ARG A 132 -5.43 13.55 33.01
C ARG A 132 -6.70 13.93 32.24
N LYS A 133 -6.80 13.58 30.97
CA LYS A 133 -7.96 13.86 30.10
C LYS A 133 -9.02 12.77 30.14
N LEU A 134 -8.77 11.65 30.83
CA LEU A 134 -9.77 10.62 31.04
C LEU A 134 -10.84 11.09 32.03
N PRO A 135 -12.08 10.56 31.94
CA PRO A 135 -13.16 10.92 32.86
C PRO A 135 -12.75 10.68 34.32
N LYS A 136 -12.93 11.68 35.17
CA LYS A 136 -12.67 11.52 36.61
C LYS A 136 -13.70 10.61 37.26
N GLU A 137 -14.96 10.77 36.85
CA GLU A 137 -16.11 9.97 37.30
C GLU A 137 -16.70 9.27 36.09
N PRO A 138 -16.25 8.04 35.75
CA PRO A 138 -16.81 7.28 34.64
C PRO A 138 -18.23 6.81 34.98
N LYS A 139 -19.12 6.78 33.99
CA LYS A 139 -20.48 6.21 34.15
C LYS A 139 -20.41 4.69 34.30
N GLN A 140 -19.49 4.07 33.52
CA GLN A 140 -19.21 2.65 33.55
C GLN A 140 -17.71 2.42 33.77
N TRP A 141 -17.36 1.27 34.34
CA TRP A 141 -15.96 0.93 34.63
C TRP A 141 -15.09 0.90 33.36
N ALA A 142 -15.67 0.51 32.19
CA ALA A 142 -14.98 0.41 30.93
C ALA A 142 -14.76 1.75 30.21
N ASP A 143 -15.38 2.86 30.60
CA ASP A 143 -15.32 4.16 29.92
C ASP A 143 -13.88 4.63 29.72
N ARG A 144 -13.07 4.56 30.78
CA ARG A 144 -11.68 5.06 30.76
C ARG A 144 -10.82 4.24 29.80
N GLN A 145 -10.93 2.90 29.86
CA GLN A 145 -10.13 2.04 29.00
C GLN A 145 -10.58 2.13 27.54
N THR A 146 -11.88 2.28 27.26
CA THR A 146 -12.39 2.49 25.91
C THR A 146 -11.88 3.81 25.32
N ILE A 147 -11.87 4.90 26.11
CA ILE A 147 -11.32 6.19 25.65
C ILE A 147 -9.81 6.10 25.44
N LEU A 148 -9.07 5.39 26.30
CA LEU A 148 -7.63 5.19 26.12
C LEU A 148 -7.35 4.37 24.84
N LEU A 149 -8.09 3.28 24.63
CA LEU A 149 -8.01 2.48 23.41
C LEU A 149 -8.31 3.33 22.16
N PHE A 150 -9.39 4.13 22.19
CA PHE A 150 -9.69 5.07 21.11
C PHE A 150 -8.48 5.98 20.81
N ARG A 151 -7.80 6.52 21.81
CA ARG A 151 -6.62 7.38 21.62
C ARG A 151 -5.45 6.66 20.98
N LEU A 152 -5.23 5.40 21.36
CA LEU A 152 -4.19 4.57 20.74
C LEU A 152 -4.47 4.33 19.25
N LEU A 153 -5.71 3.99 18.93
CA LEU A 153 -6.15 3.77 17.54
C LEU A 153 -6.15 5.06 16.72
N ASP A 154 -6.53 6.17 17.31
CA ASP A 154 -6.51 7.49 16.69
C ASP A 154 -5.09 7.89 16.23
N GLU A 155 -4.09 7.72 17.12
CA GLU A 155 -2.68 7.99 16.82
C GLU A 155 -2.13 7.09 15.71
N VAL A 156 -2.44 5.79 15.77
CA VAL A 156 -2.03 4.84 14.72
C VAL A 156 -2.62 5.23 13.37
N SER A 157 -3.90 5.58 13.32
CA SER A 157 -4.60 5.94 12.08
C SER A 157 -4.14 7.28 11.49
N GLU A 158 -3.80 8.26 12.33
CA GLU A 158 -3.34 9.58 11.88
C GLU A 158 -2.01 9.49 11.13
N THR A 159 -1.14 8.60 11.59
CA THR A 159 0.17 8.36 10.99
C THR A 159 0.12 7.95 9.54
N ASN A 160 -0.85 7.14 9.18
CA ASN A 160 -0.98 6.57 7.84
C ASN A 160 -1.13 7.65 6.77
N PHE A 161 -1.72 8.80 7.12
CA PHE A 161 -1.91 9.89 6.17
C PHE A 161 -0.60 10.48 5.65
N SER A 162 0.42 10.61 6.51
CA SER A 162 1.73 11.11 6.09
C SER A 162 2.44 10.17 5.12
N ILE A 163 2.27 8.86 5.32
CA ILE A 163 2.85 7.83 4.44
C ILE A 163 2.16 7.86 3.08
N LEU A 164 0.83 7.90 3.07
CA LEU A 164 0.05 7.98 1.84
C LEU A 164 0.41 9.22 1.03
N ARG A 165 0.57 10.36 1.68
CA ARG A 165 0.99 11.61 1.03
C ARG A 165 2.34 11.45 0.31
N THR A 166 3.31 10.80 0.93
CA THR A 166 4.62 10.55 0.30
C THR A 166 4.46 9.67 -0.95
N ILE A 167 3.60 8.65 -0.91
CA ILE A 167 3.32 7.79 -2.08
C ILE A 167 2.66 8.60 -3.19
N VAL A 168 1.71 9.49 -2.87
CA VAL A 168 1.05 10.38 -3.82
C VAL A 168 2.05 11.30 -4.51
N GLU A 169 2.89 12.00 -3.74
CA GLU A 169 3.91 12.90 -4.26
C GLU A 169 4.89 12.17 -5.21
N GLN A 170 5.26 10.92 -4.88
CA GLN A 170 6.08 10.08 -5.76
C GLN A 170 5.34 9.71 -7.05
N ALA A 171 4.03 9.39 -6.97
CA ALA A 171 3.21 9.05 -8.13
C ALA A 171 3.06 10.23 -9.09
N GLU A 172 2.79 11.44 -8.57
CA GLU A 172 2.69 12.67 -9.35
C GLU A 172 4.03 13.00 -10.05
N GLN A 173 5.15 12.84 -9.36
CA GLN A 173 6.45 13.06 -9.96
C GLN A 173 6.74 12.09 -11.11
N LEU A 174 6.34 10.83 -10.94
CA LEU A 174 6.51 9.79 -11.96
C LEU A 174 5.63 10.07 -13.19
N GLU A 175 4.41 10.58 -13.00
CA GLU A 175 3.53 11.00 -14.09
C GLU A 175 4.15 12.13 -14.92
N ILE A 176 4.77 13.12 -14.26
CA ILE A 176 5.49 14.21 -14.93
C ILE A 176 6.69 13.66 -15.74
N ASP A 177 7.44 12.73 -15.17
CA ASP A 177 8.60 12.11 -15.81
C ASP A 177 8.18 11.29 -17.05
N LEU A 178 7.05 10.57 -16.98
CA LEU A 178 6.45 9.86 -18.11
C LEU A 178 6.02 10.81 -19.23
N ALA A 179 5.35 11.92 -18.89
CA ALA A 179 4.93 12.91 -19.88
C ALA A 179 6.12 13.61 -20.54
N GLY A 180 7.24 13.77 -19.85
CA GLY A 180 8.45 14.43 -20.33
C GLY A 180 9.37 13.57 -21.20
N SER A 181 9.12 12.28 -21.40
CA SER A 181 9.99 11.31 -22.12
C SER A 181 11.46 11.34 -21.67
N ARG A 182 11.75 11.69 -20.43
CA ARG A 182 13.11 12.00 -19.95
C ARG A 182 13.87 10.83 -19.35
N ARG A 183 13.20 9.73 -18.97
CA ARG A 183 13.84 8.56 -18.36
C ARG A 183 13.79 7.32 -19.25
N ALA A 184 14.77 6.43 -19.06
CA ALA A 184 14.78 5.14 -19.74
C ALA A 184 13.61 4.26 -19.22
N ASP A 185 12.83 3.72 -20.14
CA ASP A 185 11.57 2.96 -19.84
C ASP A 185 11.69 1.87 -18.77
N ARG A 186 12.90 1.31 -18.60
CA ARG A 186 13.12 0.17 -17.69
C ARG A 186 13.08 0.58 -16.22
N ASP A 187 13.64 1.75 -15.90
CA ASP A 187 13.69 2.24 -14.53
C ASP A 187 12.30 2.67 -14.04
N VAL A 188 11.55 3.34 -14.91
CA VAL A 188 10.18 3.80 -14.60
C VAL A 188 9.22 2.64 -14.38
N GLY A 189 9.31 1.57 -15.17
CA GLY A 189 8.49 0.36 -14.99
C GLY A 189 8.75 -0.33 -13.65
N PHE A 190 9.99 -0.36 -13.21
CA PHE A 190 10.37 -0.91 -11.92
C PHE A 190 9.86 -0.04 -10.75
N GLU A 191 10.01 1.29 -10.85
CA GLU A 191 9.50 2.25 -9.87
C GLU A 191 7.97 2.12 -9.72
N LEU A 192 7.20 2.09 -10.82
CA LEU A 192 5.75 1.89 -10.80
C LEU A 192 5.34 0.56 -10.14
N SER A 193 6.09 -0.51 -10.42
CA SER A 193 5.84 -1.82 -9.81
C SER A 193 6.07 -1.79 -8.28
N ASN A 194 7.11 -1.11 -7.82
CA ASN A 194 7.40 -0.94 -6.39
C ASN A 194 6.35 -0.08 -5.71
N MET A 195 5.93 1.02 -6.34
CA MET A 195 4.85 1.88 -5.83
C MET A 195 3.53 1.12 -5.73
N LYS A 196 3.17 0.35 -6.76
CA LYS A 196 1.98 -0.51 -6.73
C LYS A 196 2.02 -1.46 -5.53
N ARG A 197 3.17 -2.11 -5.29
CA ARG A 197 3.34 -3.02 -4.15
C ARG A 197 3.22 -2.29 -2.81
N SER A 198 3.88 -1.15 -2.67
CA SER A 198 3.78 -0.32 -1.46
C SER A 198 2.35 0.11 -1.17
N LEU A 199 1.62 0.53 -2.21
CA LEU A 199 0.24 0.95 -2.09
C LEU A 199 -0.70 -0.21 -1.74
N LEU A 200 -0.49 -1.40 -2.28
CA LEU A 200 -1.23 -2.61 -1.89
C LEU A 200 -0.98 -2.97 -0.43
N THR A 201 0.28 -2.91 0.03
CA THR A 201 0.62 -3.12 1.45
C THR A 201 -0.08 -2.10 2.35
N PHE A 202 -0.09 -0.83 1.93
CA PHE A 202 -0.79 0.25 2.62
C PHE A 202 -2.30 -0.02 2.70
N LEU A 203 -2.95 -0.31 1.57
CA LEU A 203 -4.39 -0.60 1.50
C LEU A 203 -4.77 -1.77 2.39
N ASN A 204 -4.03 -2.88 2.33
CA ASN A 204 -4.31 -4.05 3.17
C ASN A 204 -4.22 -3.71 4.67
N ALA A 205 -3.23 -2.91 5.07
CA ALA A 205 -3.08 -2.49 6.45
C ALA A 205 -4.21 -1.56 6.91
N VAL A 206 -4.62 -0.61 6.07
CA VAL A 206 -5.70 0.32 6.38
C VAL A 206 -7.05 -0.41 6.43
N TRP A 207 -7.32 -1.36 5.51
CA TRP A 207 -8.51 -2.20 5.54
C TRP A 207 -8.58 -3.05 6.80
N ALA A 208 -7.48 -3.71 7.20
CA ALA A 208 -7.44 -4.48 8.43
C ALA A 208 -7.71 -3.61 9.67
N THR A 209 -7.13 -2.41 9.71
CA THR A 209 -7.39 -1.45 10.78
C THR A 209 -8.84 -0.97 10.79
N HIS A 210 -9.42 -0.69 9.61
CA HIS A 210 -10.81 -0.28 9.46
C HIS A 210 -11.78 -1.35 10.00
N ASP A 211 -11.58 -2.61 9.59
CA ASP A 211 -12.41 -3.73 10.06
C ASP A 211 -12.30 -3.93 11.57
N THR A 212 -11.08 -3.80 12.11
CA THR A 212 -10.88 -3.87 13.56
C THR A 212 -11.64 -2.76 14.30
N VAL A 213 -11.50 -1.50 13.87
CA VAL A 213 -12.19 -0.35 14.50
C VAL A 213 -13.71 -0.49 14.38
N ARG A 214 -14.19 -1.00 13.24
CA ARG A 214 -15.61 -1.27 13.03
C ARG A 214 -16.13 -2.35 13.99
N ASN A 215 -15.38 -3.43 14.17
CA ASN A 215 -15.74 -4.48 15.14
C ASN A 215 -15.72 -3.98 16.57
N LEU A 216 -14.79 -3.09 16.94
CA LEU A 216 -14.78 -2.46 18.26
C LEU A 216 -16.00 -1.58 18.52
N LYS A 217 -16.52 -0.93 17.47
CA LYS A 217 -17.69 -0.06 17.60
C LYS A 217 -19.02 -0.82 17.64
N TYR A 218 -19.15 -1.86 16.80
CA TYR A 218 -20.44 -2.53 16.56
C TYR A 218 -20.49 -3.97 17.05
N GLY A 219 -19.36 -4.54 17.45
CA GLY A 219 -19.23 -5.93 17.87
C GLY A 219 -19.53 -6.19 19.34
N ASP A 220 -19.78 -5.12 20.10
CA ASP A 220 -20.18 -5.19 21.52
C ASP A 220 -19.22 -6.05 22.39
N PRO A 221 -17.90 -5.76 22.37
CA PRO A 221 -16.93 -6.53 23.15
C PRO A 221 -17.06 -6.25 24.66
N ASP A 222 -17.08 -7.31 25.46
CA ASP A 222 -17.28 -7.26 26.92
C ASP A 222 -16.30 -6.32 27.65
N MET A 223 -15.12 -6.09 27.08
CA MET A 223 -14.09 -5.21 27.67
C MET A 223 -14.24 -3.74 27.30
N LEU A 224 -15.22 -3.35 26.50
CA LEU A 224 -15.48 -1.95 26.16
C LEU A 224 -16.80 -1.46 26.81
N THR A 225 -17.01 -0.16 26.74
CA THR A 225 -18.23 0.47 27.24
C THR A 225 -19.37 0.37 26.24
N ASP A 226 -20.61 0.30 26.74
CA ASP A 226 -21.84 0.39 25.95
C ASP A 226 -22.32 1.86 25.81
N ASP A 227 -21.56 2.85 26.27
CA ASP A 227 -21.93 4.26 26.16
C ASP A 227 -21.77 4.74 24.69
N ASP A 228 -22.90 4.95 24.03
CA ASP A 228 -22.97 5.40 22.63
C ASP A 228 -22.15 6.67 22.37
N ASP A 229 -22.10 7.63 23.31
CA ASP A 229 -21.32 8.87 23.16
C ASP A 229 -19.80 8.60 23.08
N ILE A 230 -19.35 7.52 23.71
CA ILE A 230 -17.95 7.09 23.67
C ILE A 230 -17.68 6.28 22.39
N LEU A 231 -18.56 5.34 22.06
CA LEU A 231 -18.44 4.51 20.85
C LEU A 231 -18.55 5.35 19.56
N GLU A 232 -19.35 6.42 19.56
CA GLU A 232 -19.43 7.33 18.40
C GLU A 232 -18.08 7.97 18.04
N LYS A 233 -17.15 8.10 18.99
CA LYS A 233 -15.80 8.62 18.69
C LYS A 233 -15.05 7.77 17.67
N PHE A 234 -15.30 6.47 17.63
CA PHE A 234 -14.69 5.57 16.66
C PHE A 234 -15.09 5.89 15.22
N GLU A 235 -16.27 6.57 14.99
CA GLU A 235 -16.66 7.08 13.66
C GLU A 235 -15.64 8.07 13.08
N VAL A 236 -14.99 8.86 13.92
CA VAL A 236 -13.96 9.80 13.48
C VAL A 236 -12.78 9.04 12.86
N ILE A 237 -12.39 7.90 13.48
CA ILE A 237 -11.33 7.04 12.96
C ILE A 237 -11.79 6.36 11.67
N LEU A 238 -12.98 5.75 11.65
CA LEU A 238 -13.56 5.10 10.47
C LEU A 238 -13.62 6.07 9.28
N GLY A 239 -14.18 7.26 9.47
CA GLY A 239 -14.25 8.27 8.41
C GLY A 239 -12.88 8.79 7.95
N ARG A 240 -11.83 8.69 8.78
CA ARG A 240 -10.45 8.98 8.39
C ARG A 240 -9.87 7.85 7.54
N LEU A 241 -10.06 6.60 7.97
CA LEU A 241 -9.60 5.40 7.25
C LEU A 241 -10.28 5.30 5.88
N ASP A 242 -11.59 5.57 5.78
CA ASP A 242 -12.31 5.63 4.49
C ASP A 242 -11.70 6.63 3.52
N ARG A 243 -11.37 7.83 3.99
CA ARG A 243 -10.69 8.83 3.14
C ARG A 243 -9.31 8.37 2.70
N GLN A 244 -8.56 7.67 3.57
CA GLN A 244 -7.25 7.11 3.21
C GLN A 244 -7.38 6.01 2.15
N ILE A 245 -8.38 5.14 2.28
CA ILE A 245 -8.69 4.09 1.31
C ILE A 245 -9.02 4.71 -0.06
N GLN A 246 -9.98 5.64 -0.11
CA GLN A 246 -10.37 6.31 -1.35
C GLN A 246 -9.19 7.01 -2.03
N MET A 247 -8.37 7.71 -1.27
CA MET A 247 -7.18 8.37 -1.80
C MET A 247 -6.17 7.36 -2.35
N ALA A 248 -5.95 6.26 -1.65
CA ALA A 248 -5.03 5.20 -2.09
C ALA A 248 -5.55 4.48 -3.35
N GLU A 249 -6.85 4.24 -3.45
CA GLU A 249 -7.49 3.67 -4.65
C GLU A 249 -7.34 4.59 -5.86
N ASN A 250 -7.53 5.90 -5.70
CA ASN A 250 -7.30 6.87 -6.77
C ASN A 250 -5.85 6.84 -7.27
N VAL A 251 -4.88 6.77 -6.36
CA VAL A 251 -3.46 6.65 -6.74
C VAL A 251 -3.17 5.32 -7.43
N MET A 252 -3.83 4.24 -7.03
CA MET A 252 -3.72 2.94 -7.69
C MET A 252 -4.16 3.02 -9.16
N GLU A 253 -5.23 3.75 -9.46
CA GLU A 253 -5.70 3.98 -10.83
C GLU A 253 -4.67 4.77 -11.67
N VAL A 254 -4.07 5.80 -11.08
CA VAL A 254 -2.97 6.55 -11.74
C VAL A 254 -1.79 5.65 -12.06
N ILE A 255 -1.35 4.82 -11.10
CA ILE A 255 -0.26 3.86 -11.32
C ILE A 255 -0.61 2.84 -12.41
N ALA A 256 -1.84 2.31 -12.41
CA ALA A 256 -2.31 1.35 -13.42
C ALA A 256 -2.30 1.99 -14.82
N THR A 257 -2.73 3.24 -14.92
CA THR A 257 -2.67 4.01 -16.17
C THR A 257 -1.23 4.22 -16.64
N GLY A 258 -0.31 4.59 -15.74
CA GLY A 258 1.10 4.73 -16.03
C GLY A 258 1.72 3.44 -16.59
N ILE A 259 1.41 2.28 -15.99
CA ILE A 259 1.85 0.97 -16.49
C ILE A 259 1.34 0.72 -17.91
N THR A 260 0.07 1.06 -18.19
CA THR A 260 -0.53 0.89 -19.52
C THR A 260 0.15 1.79 -20.56
N VAL A 261 0.52 3.02 -20.20
CA VAL A 261 1.27 3.94 -21.06
C VAL A 261 2.63 3.33 -21.45
N ILE A 262 3.39 2.84 -20.47
CA ILE A 262 4.70 2.19 -20.73
C ILE A 262 4.55 0.98 -21.64
N GLN A 263 3.55 0.11 -21.38
CA GLN A 263 3.29 -1.05 -22.24
C GLN A 263 2.96 -0.63 -23.67
N THR A 264 2.16 0.43 -23.84
CA THR A 264 1.81 0.98 -25.14
C THR A 264 3.04 1.54 -25.87
N GLU A 265 3.90 2.29 -25.16
CA GLU A 265 5.14 2.80 -25.75
C GLU A 265 6.09 1.68 -26.18
N THR A 266 6.25 0.66 -25.34
CA THR A 266 7.07 -0.51 -25.65
C THR A 266 6.52 -1.25 -26.88
N SER A 267 5.21 -1.46 -26.94
CA SER A 267 4.54 -2.05 -28.10
C SER A 267 4.76 -1.21 -29.38
N ASN A 268 4.66 0.11 -29.27
CA ASN A 268 4.92 1.02 -30.39
C ASN A 268 6.38 0.95 -30.88
N LYS A 269 7.36 0.83 -29.96
CA LYS A 269 8.78 0.64 -30.29
C LYS A 269 9.00 -0.68 -31.04
N LEU A 270 8.42 -1.78 -30.52
CA LEU A 270 8.48 -3.09 -31.17
C LEU A 270 7.85 -3.05 -32.58
N THR A 271 6.69 -2.42 -32.72
CA THR A 271 6.02 -2.24 -33.99
C THR A 271 6.90 -1.49 -34.98
N LYS A 272 7.59 -0.42 -34.55
CA LYS A 272 8.54 0.31 -35.40
C LYS A 272 9.71 -0.58 -35.84
N LEU A 273 10.26 -1.40 -34.94
CA LEU A 273 11.34 -2.36 -35.29
C LEU A 273 10.87 -3.38 -36.31
N ILE A 274 9.66 -3.95 -36.14
CA ILE A 274 9.07 -4.90 -37.09
C ILE A 274 8.92 -4.25 -38.49
N VAL A 275 8.44 -2.99 -38.53
CA VAL A 275 8.33 -2.25 -39.79
C VAL A 275 9.69 -2.10 -40.50
N TRP A 276 10.71 -1.67 -39.75
CA TRP A 276 12.06 -1.56 -40.29
C TRP A 276 12.62 -2.90 -40.79
N LEU A 277 12.39 -3.98 -40.04
CA LEU A 277 12.80 -5.32 -40.44
C LEU A 277 12.07 -5.77 -41.71
N THR A 278 10.76 -5.50 -41.81
CA THR A 278 9.96 -5.82 -42.98
C THR A 278 10.44 -5.05 -44.21
N VAL A 279 10.73 -3.76 -44.06
CA VAL A 279 11.27 -2.93 -45.16
C VAL A 279 12.63 -3.47 -45.63
N ALA A 280 13.52 -3.79 -44.69
CA ALA A 280 14.82 -4.36 -44.99
C ALA A 280 14.71 -5.73 -45.71
N ALA A 281 13.84 -6.62 -45.21
CA ALA A 281 13.62 -7.92 -45.80
C ALA A 281 13.05 -7.83 -47.24
N THR A 282 12.06 -6.97 -47.50
CA THR A 282 11.49 -6.79 -48.83
C THR A 282 12.45 -6.10 -49.77
N ALA A 283 13.28 -5.17 -49.30
CA ALA A 283 14.32 -4.54 -50.08
C ALA A 283 15.35 -5.54 -50.64
N VAL A 284 15.61 -6.63 -49.90
CA VAL A 284 16.53 -7.71 -50.33
C VAL A 284 15.80 -8.80 -51.13
N LEU A 285 14.61 -9.20 -50.69
CA LEU A 285 13.88 -10.34 -51.26
C LEU A 285 13.44 -10.09 -52.70
N VAL A 286 12.88 -8.91 -53.00
CA VAL A 286 12.37 -8.59 -54.33
C VAL A 286 13.48 -8.58 -55.39
N PRO A 287 14.61 -7.87 -55.20
CA PRO A 287 15.72 -7.93 -56.17
C PRO A 287 16.34 -9.33 -56.27
N ASN A 288 16.42 -10.07 -55.15
CA ASN A 288 16.95 -11.43 -55.15
C ASN A 288 16.10 -12.37 -56.03
N THR A 289 14.76 -12.27 -55.91
CA THR A 289 13.83 -13.03 -56.76
C THR A 289 14.03 -12.67 -58.26
N ILE A 290 14.18 -11.39 -58.57
CA ILE A 290 14.44 -10.94 -59.93
C ILE A 290 15.80 -11.46 -60.43
N ALA A 291 16.85 -11.36 -59.62
CA ALA A 291 18.17 -11.90 -59.92
C ALA A 291 18.16 -13.41 -60.19
N THR A 292 17.39 -14.16 -59.39
CA THR A 292 17.22 -15.61 -59.57
C THR A 292 16.57 -15.95 -60.92
N ILE A 293 15.58 -15.16 -61.37
CA ILE A 293 14.92 -15.34 -62.65
C ILE A 293 15.92 -15.09 -63.78
N PHE A 294 16.74 -14.03 -63.71
CA PHE A 294 17.79 -13.74 -64.68
C PHE A 294 18.93 -14.76 -64.69
N GLY A 295 19.12 -15.54 -63.67
CA GLY A 295 20.08 -16.61 -63.52
C GLY A 295 19.67 -17.94 -64.20
N ILE A 296 18.45 -18.02 -64.77
CA ILE A 296 17.96 -19.23 -65.41
C ILE A 296 18.73 -19.46 -66.75
N PRO A 297 19.38 -20.64 -66.96
CA PRO A 297 20.08 -20.94 -68.20
C PRO A 297 19.13 -20.83 -69.40
N GLY A 298 19.55 -20.08 -70.43
CA GLY A 298 18.79 -19.88 -71.70
C GLY A 298 18.16 -18.48 -71.86
N LEU A 299 18.26 -17.63 -70.83
CA LEU A 299 17.90 -16.22 -70.91
C LEU A 299 19.17 -15.37 -71.03
N GLU A 300 19.52 -14.95 -72.29
CA GLU A 300 20.70 -14.10 -72.56
C GLU A 300 20.33 -12.63 -72.32
N PHE A 301 20.61 -12.11 -71.10
CA PHE A 301 20.51 -10.68 -70.85
C PHE A 301 21.88 -10.03 -70.67
N SER A 302 22.08 -8.84 -71.24
CA SER A 302 23.30 -8.07 -71.05
C SER A 302 23.43 -7.56 -69.62
N TRP A 303 24.57 -7.73 -68.95
CA TRP A 303 24.91 -7.23 -67.60
C TRP A 303 24.63 -5.74 -67.46
N PHE A 304 24.72 -4.98 -68.52
CA PHE A 304 24.48 -3.54 -68.57
C PHE A 304 23.02 -3.18 -68.15
N TRP A 305 22.04 -4.03 -68.40
CA TRP A 305 20.64 -3.82 -68.05
C TRP A 305 20.24 -4.49 -66.74
N ILE A 306 20.89 -5.56 -66.30
CA ILE A 306 20.57 -6.30 -65.11
C ILE A 306 20.85 -5.46 -63.84
N ILE A 307 22.02 -4.81 -63.79
CA ILE A 307 22.42 -4.01 -62.60
C ILE A 307 21.48 -2.83 -62.34
N PRO A 308 21.10 -1.98 -63.28
CA PRO A 308 20.13 -0.92 -63.10
C PRO A 308 18.75 -1.43 -62.68
N ILE A 309 18.26 -2.51 -63.24
CA ILE A 309 16.96 -3.12 -62.88
C ILE A 309 16.96 -3.59 -61.44
N LEU A 310 18.00 -4.26 -60.97
CA LEU A 310 18.13 -4.69 -59.58
C LEU A 310 18.18 -3.50 -58.63
N LEU A 311 18.92 -2.45 -58.93
CA LEU A 311 18.99 -1.24 -58.10
C LEU A 311 17.63 -0.53 -58.01
N ILE A 312 16.96 -0.35 -59.16
CA ILE A 312 15.64 0.29 -59.21
C ILE A 312 14.60 -0.56 -58.44
N SER A 313 14.61 -1.88 -58.59
CA SER A 313 13.69 -2.78 -57.88
C SER A 313 13.91 -2.74 -56.37
N THR A 314 15.17 -2.64 -55.92
CA THR A 314 15.50 -2.49 -54.48
C THR A 314 14.91 -1.20 -53.91
N ILE A 315 15.14 -0.08 -54.57
CA ILE A 315 14.64 1.23 -54.14
C ILE A 315 13.10 1.25 -54.18
N LEU A 316 12.51 0.75 -55.26
CA LEU A 316 11.06 0.75 -55.43
C LEU A 316 10.38 -0.12 -54.39
N SER A 317 10.88 -1.34 -54.13
CA SER A 317 10.32 -2.25 -53.10
C SER A 317 10.42 -1.66 -51.72
N ALA A 318 11.54 -1.05 -51.34
CA ALA A 318 11.72 -0.38 -50.07
C ALA A 318 10.74 0.80 -49.88
N VAL A 319 10.60 1.67 -50.91
CA VAL A 319 9.69 2.82 -50.87
C VAL A 319 8.23 2.39 -50.80
N VAL A 320 7.81 1.41 -51.60
CA VAL A 320 6.43 0.91 -51.60
C VAL A 320 6.09 0.28 -50.26
N THR A 321 6.95 -0.59 -49.72
CA THR A 321 6.75 -1.23 -48.46
C THR A 321 6.72 -0.22 -47.30
N TYR A 322 7.62 0.76 -47.29
CA TYR A 322 7.63 1.83 -46.29
C TYR A 322 6.34 2.67 -46.33
N ARG A 323 5.88 3.07 -47.51
CA ARG A 323 4.63 3.84 -47.69
C ARG A 323 3.41 3.02 -47.25
N TRP A 324 3.36 1.75 -47.60
CA TRP A 324 2.28 0.84 -47.25
C TRP A 324 2.20 0.62 -45.75
N THR A 325 3.30 0.28 -45.09
CA THR A 325 3.35 0.10 -43.64
C THR A 325 3.05 1.39 -42.89
N LYS A 326 3.48 2.56 -43.39
CA LYS A 326 3.14 3.86 -42.77
C LYS A 326 1.64 4.17 -42.87
N GLN A 327 0.94 3.76 -43.91
CA GLN A 327 -0.51 3.92 -44.02
C GLN A 327 -1.25 3.10 -42.99
N PHE A 328 -0.79 1.91 -42.64
CA PHE A 328 -1.37 1.07 -41.56
C PHE A 328 -1.08 1.59 -40.16
N GLN A 329 0.07 2.21 -39.92
CA GLN A 329 0.40 2.82 -38.63
C GLN A 329 -0.40 4.10 -38.33
N VAL A 330 -0.74 4.89 -39.36
CA VAL A 330 -1.47 6.17 -39.16
C VAL A 330 -2.98 5.96 -38.97
N ASN A 331 -3.53 4.77 -39.20
CA ASN A 331 -4.98 4.51 -39.19
C ASN A 331 -5.55 3.49 -38.17
N PRO A 332 -5.03 3.31 -36.94
CA PRO A 332 -5.76 2.48 -35.98
C PRO A 332 -6.98 3.21 -35.35
N PHE A 333 -7.05 4.55 -35.40
CA PHE A 333 -8.11 5.34 -34.73
C PHE A 333 -8.97 6.24 -35.63
N ARG A 334 -8.85 6.16 -36.93
CA ARG A 334 -9.78 6.84 -37.86
C ARG A 334 -10.95 5.95 -38.26
N SER A 335 -11.62 5.30 -37.30
CA SER A 335 -12.94 4.78 -37.59
C SER A 335 -13.91 5.96 -37.69
N LYS A 336 -14.50 6.16 -38.88
CA LYS A 336 -15.54 7.19 -39.14
C LYS A 336 -16.72 7.10 -38.12
N ARG A 337 -16.83 6.03 -37.36
CA ARG A 337 -17.79 5.84 -36.26
C ARG A 337 -17.51 6.75 -35.05
N LEU A 338 -16.26 6.93 -34.63
CA LEU A 338 -15.94 7.77 -33.47
C LEU A 338 -16.10 9.27 -33.75
N GLN A 339 -15.85 9.72 -34.98
CA GLN A 339 -16.16 11.10 -35.35
C GLN A 339 -17.68 11.39 -35.40
N LYS A 340 -18.51 10.41 -35.76
CA LYS A 340 -19.98 10.54 -35.68
C LYS A 340 -20.50 10.57 -34.24
N LEU A 341 -19.89 9.85 -33.32
CA LEU A 341 -20.24 9.88 -31.90
C LEU A 341 -19.83 11.20 -31.24
N ARG A 342 -18.62 11.70 -31.51
CA ARG A 342 -18.16 12.98 -30.96
C ARG A 342 -19.00 14.17 -31.42
N LYS A 343 -19.51 14.14 -32.68
CA LYS A 343 -20.48 15.15 -33.18
C LYS A 343 -21.86 15.07 -32.53
N ARG A 344 -22.31 13.88 -32.06
CA ARG A 344 -23.59 13.71 -31.37
C ARG A 344 -23.56 14.18 -29.90
N PHE A 345 -22.40 14.20 -29.26
CA PHE A 345 -22.25 14.68 -27.86
C PHE A 345 -21.84 16.14 -27.76
N SER A 346 -21.46 16.79 -28.86
CA SER A 346 -21.13 18.23 -28.90
C SER A 346 -22.34 19.12 -29.22
N THR A 347 -23.54 18.56 -29.41
CA THR A 347 -24.77 19.28 -29.77
C THR A 347 -25.91 19.01 -28.74
N LYS A 348 -25.56 18.75 -27.50
CA LYS A 348 -26.45 18.84 -26.35
C LYS A 348 -25.72 19.68 -25.24
#